data_c09e8cd47a2a3a5f15b9ac56aabda70f
#
_entry.id   c09e8cd47a2a3a5f15b9ac56aabda70f
#
_cell.length_a   1.000
_cell.length_b   1.000
_cell.length_c   1.000
_cell.angle_alpha   90.00
_cell.angle_beta   90.00
_cell.angle_gamma   90.00
#
_symmetry.space_group_name_H-M   'P 1'
#
loop_
_entity.id
_entity.type
_entity.pdbx_description
1 polymer ?
#
loop_
_entity_poly.entity_id
_entity_poly.type
_entity_poly.pdbx_seq_one_letter_code
_entity_poly.pdbx_strand_id
1 'polypeptide(L)'
;GNFDDAQTDVKRMFNDVDLREKLLAHHTQFSSANSMNVGRLVPQVVYYVYAYAQLVKAGHIQNGDKVNFTVPTGNFGNILAAYYARQIGVPVGKLICASNENNVLTDFFATGTYDKKRDFKVTTSPSMDILVSSNLERLIFHLLGNDAVKTKELMDALVTKGEYTLADADKDILDLFAAGFATEDETAAEIKRVYDEDKYIEDPHTAVASAVYEAYVQKTDD
;
A
#
# COMPACT_ATOMS: atom_id res chain seq x y z
N GLY A 1 -22.24 8.85 -1.69
CA GLY A 1 -20.98 8.43 -2.28
C GLY A 1 -20.02 8.04 -1.18
N ASN A 2 -19.11 7.15 -1.48
CA ASN A 2 -18.05 6.70 -0.60
C ASN A 2 -16.72 7.41 -0.96
N PHE A 3 -15.63 7.07 -0.24
CA PHE A 3 -14.32 7.68 -0.46
C PHE A 3 -13.74 7.37 -1.85
N ASP A 4 -13.96 6.18 -2.38
CA ASP A 4 -13.47 5.75 -3.69
C ASP A 4 -14.19 6.48 -4.84
N ASP A 5 -15.50 6.71 -4.73
CA ASP A 5 -16.28 7.54 -5.67
C ASP A 5 -15.70 8.96 -5.74
N ALA A 6 -15.47 9.58 -4.59
CA ALA A 6 -14.90 10.93 -4.52
C ALA A 6 -13.50 11.00 -5.13
N GLN A 7 -12.65 10.00 -4.86
CA GLN A 7 -11.31 9.92 -5.47
C GLN A 7 -11.38 9.73 -6.99
N THR A 8 -12.31 8.94 -7.48
CA THR A 8 -12.51 8.68 -8.91
C THR A 8 -12.88 9.96 -9.63
N ASP A 9 -13.81 10.75 -9.08
CA ASP A 9 -14.20 12.04 -9.66
C ASP A 9 -13.04 13.04 -9.66
N VAL A 10 -12.27 13.13 -8.59
CA VAL A 10 -11.07 13.98 -8.52
C VAL A 10 -10.05 13.57 -9.60
N LYS A 11 -9.76 12.26 -9.74
CA LYS A 11 -8.84 11.77 -10.78
C LYS A 11 -9.34 12.12 -12.20
N ARG A 12 -10.66 12.05 -12.43
CA ARG A 12 -11.26 12.47 -13.72
C ARG A 12 -11.03 13.95 -13.99
N MET A 13 -11.20 14.83 -12.99
CA MET A 13 -10.94 16.27 -13.14
C MET A 13 -9.48 16.56 -13.45
N PHE A 14 -8.53 15.85 -12.83
CA PHE A 14 -7.10 16.02 -13.13
C PHE A 14 -6.73 15.64 -14.57
N ASN A 15 -7.46 14.71 -15.17
CA ASN A 15 -7.23 14.24 -16.54
C ASN A 15 -8.03 15.02 -17.59
N ASP A 16 -8.90 15.93 -17.18
CA ASP A 16 -9.70 16.77 -18.07
C ASP A 16 -8.85 17.90 -18.64
N VAL A 17 -8.52 17.80 -19.94
CA VAL A 17 -7.66 18.76 -20.65
C VAL A 17 -8.32 20.12 -20.75
N ASP A 18 -9.61 20.16 -21.09
CA ASP A 18 -10.36 21.41 -21.27
C ASP A 18 -10.48 22.18 -19.95
N LEU A 19 -10.73 21.45 -18.85
CA LEU A 19 -10.79 22.04 -17.52
C LEU A 19 -9.43 22.59 -17.10
N ARG A 20 -8.36 21.85 -17.39
CA ARG A 20 -6.99 22.29 -17.10
C ARG A 20 -6.63 23.58 -17.86
N GLU A 21 -6.97 23.67 -19.15
CA GLU A 21 -6.71 24.88 -19.95
C GLU A 21 -7.49 26.08 -19.42
N LYS A 22 -8.76 25.91 -19.04
CA LYS A 22 -9.56 26.96 -18.41
C LYS A 22 -8.93 27.46 -17.11
N LEU A 23 -8.46 26.55 -16.25
CA LEU A 23 -7.81 26.91 -15.00
C LEU A 23 -6.52 27.69 -15.25
N LEU A 24 -5.68 27.24 -16.19
CA LEU A 24 -4.44 27.93 -16.55
C LEU A 24 -4.69 29.34 -17.06
N ALA A 25 -5.78 29.58 -17.84
CA ALA A 25 -6.18 30.92 -18.28
C ALA A 25 -6.51 31.86 -17.10
N HIS A 26 -6.83 31.30 -15.93
CA HIS A 26 -7.06 32.02 -14.67
C HIS A 26 -5.88 31.94 -13.70
N HIS A 27 -4.67 31.60 -14.18
CA HIS A 27 -3.46 31.46 -13.37
C HIS A 27 -3.62 30.46 -12.21
N THR A 28 -4.46 29.45 -12.39
CA THR A 28 -4.77 28.41 -11.40
C THR A 28 -4.43 27.04 -11.98
N GLN A 29 -4.02 26.09 -11.12
CA GLN A 29 -3.79 24.71 -11.52
C GLN A 29 -4.22 23.77 -10.41
N PHE A 30 -4.58 22.54 -10.79
CA PHE A 30 -4.79 21.48 -9.82
C PHE A 30 -3.48 21.10 -9.13
N SER A 31 -3.58 20.79 -7.84
CA SER A 31 -2.52 20.17 -7.06
C SER A 31 -3.12 19.07 -6.20
N SER A 32 -2.33 18.06 -5.88
CA SER A 32 -2.75 16.94 -5.04
C SER A 32 -2.08 17.03 -3.68
N ALA A 33 -2.87 16.84 -2.62
CA ALA A 33 -2.40 16.78 -1.24
C ALA A 33 -2.39 15.35 -0.66
N ASN A 34 -2.57 14.32 -1.49
CA ASN A 34 -2.54 12.90 -1.11
C ASN A 34 -1.27 12.19 -1.61
N SER A 35 -1.16 10.88 -1.38
CA SER A 35 0.01 10.07 -1.71
C SER A 35 0.27 9.88 -3.22
N MET A 36 -0.62 10.31 -4.11
CA MET A 36 -0.34 10.41 -5.55
C MET A 36 0.70 11.49 -5.84
N ASN A 37 0.78 12.52 -5.00
CA ASN A 37 1.82 13.51 -5.07
C ASN A 37 3.11 12.97 -4.45
N VAL A 38 4.19 12.92 -5.22
CA VAL A 38 5.49 12.45 -4.75
C VAL A 38 6.00 13.27 -3.54
N GLY A 39 5.63 14.53 -3.44
CA GLY A 39 5.91 15.37 -2.27
C GLY A 39 5.19 14.94 -0.98
N ARG A 40 4.18 14.07 -1.07
CA ARG A 40 3.52 13.43 0.07
C ARG A 40 4.03 11.99 0.31
N LEU A 41 4.55 11.35 -0.74
CA LEU A 41 5.12 10.01 -0.66
C LEU A 41 6.52 10.02 -0.03
N VAL A 42 7.43 10.83 -0.57
CA VAL A 42 8.84 10.85 -0.15
C VAL A 42 9.03 11.14 1.34
N PRO A 43 8.33 12.11 1.97
CA PRO A 43 8.47 12.34 3.40
C PRO A 43 8.10 11.14 4.28
N GLN A 44 7.30 10.20 3.79
CA GLN A 44 6.93 9.00 4.55
C GLN A 44 8.11 8.03 4.72
N VAL A 45 9.16 8.13 3.91
CA VAL A 45 10.41 7.36 4.10
C VAL A 45 11.00 7.60 5.49
N VAL A 46 10.83 8.81 6.04
CA VAL A 46 11.31 9.19 7.37
C VAL A 46 10.73 8.28 8.46
N TYR A 47 9.50 7.80 8.33
CA TYR A 47 8.87 6.94 9.34
C TYR A 47 9.68 5.66 9.56
N TYR A 48 10.14 5.04 8.50
CA TYR A 48 10.90 3.77 8.52
C TYR A 48 12.32 3.98 9.03
N VAL A 49 12.99 5.04 8.59
CA VAL A 49 14.31 5.42 9.11
C VAL A 49 14.25 5.72 10.60
N TYR A 50 13.24 6.50 11.01
CA TYR A 50 13.05 6.86 12.41
C TYR A 50 12.70 5.65 13.27
N ALA A 51 11.75 4.81 12.84
CA ALA A 51 11.36 3.62 13.59
C ALA A 51 12.55 2.66 13.76
N TYR A 52 13.31 2.40 12.69
CA TYR A 52 14.52 1.60 12.77
C TYR A 52 15.54 2.17 13.76
N ALA A 53 15.82 3.48 13.67
CA ALA A 53 16.75 4.15 14.57
C ALA A 53 16.29 4.09 16.04
N GLN A 54 14.98 4.16 16.32
CA GLN A 54 14.46 4.03 17.68
C GLN A 54 14.62 2.61 18.23
N LEU A 55 14.43 1.58 17.42
CA LEU A 55 14.66 0.17 17.83
C LEU A 55 16.13 -0.06 18.19
N VAL A 56 17.06 0.44 17.37
CA VAL A 56 18.50 0.37 17.67
C VAL A 56 18.83 1.15 18.95
N LYS A 57 18.31 2.38 19.09
CA LYS A 57 18.53 3.22 20.26
C LYS A 57 18.00 2.60 21.54
N ALA A 58 16.86 1.93 21.48
CA ALA A 58 16.26 1.22 22.60
C ALA A 58 16.97 -0.10 22.96
N GLY A 59 17.88 -0.55 22.09
CA GLY A 59 18.60 -1.83 22.29
C GLY A 59 17.78 -3.08 21.97
N HIS A 60 16.65 -2.91 21.26
CA HIS A 60 15.83 -4.06 20.82
C HIS A 60 16.49 -4.82 19.67
N ILE A 61 17.27 -4.13 18.85
CA ILE A 61 18.04 -4.68 17.73
C ILE A 61 19.44 -4.07 17.69
N GLN A 62 20.36 -4.71 16.98
CA GLN A 62 21.66 -4.13 16.64
C GLN A 62 21.61 -3.42 15.28
N ASN A 63 22.51 -2.46 15.06
CA ASN A 63 22.60 -1.82 13.76
C ASN A 63 22.99 -2.82 12.68
N GLY A 64 22.18 -2.95 11.64
CA GLY A 64 22.33 -3.93 10.56
C GLY A 64 21.36 -5.11 10.66
N ASP A 65 20.72 -5.33 11.80
CA ASP A 65 19.66 -6.35 11.92
C ASP A 65 18.47 -5.99 11.04
N LYS A 66 17.90 -6.98 10.39
CA LYS A 66 16.73 -6.76 9.52
C LYS A 66 15.46 -6.64 10.36
N VAL A 67 14.59 -5.72 9.94
CA VAL A 67 13.28 -5.49 10.55
C VAL A 67 12.19 -5.70 9.51
N ASN A 68 11.17 -6.47 9.87
CA ASN A 68 9.96 -6.60 9.08
C ASN A 68 9.01 -5.43 9.40
N PHE A 69 8.30 -4.92 8.39
CA PHE A 69 7.31 -3.87 8.58
C PHE A 69 5.96 -4.32 8.05
N THR A 70 4.96 -4.39 8.93
CA THR A 70 3.57 -4.62 8.55
C THR A 70 2.87 -3.28 8.36
N VAL A 71 2.26 -3.09 7.20
CA VAL A 71 1.70 -1.81 6.81
C VAL A 71 0.25 -1.97 6.38
N PRO A 72 -0.71 -1.32 7.08
CA PRO A 72 -2.10 -1.28 6.62
C PRO A 72 -2.14 -0.53 5.29
N THR A 73 -2.61 -1.21 4.24
CA THR A 73 -2.36 -0.76 2.88
C THR A 73 -3.64 -0.62 2.07
N GLY A 74 -3.89 0.61 1.59
CA GLY A 74 -4.87 0.94 0.56
C GLY A 74 -4.15 1.36 -0.73
N ASN A 75 -3.91 2.66 -0.90
CA ASN A 75 -3.28 3.23 -2.11
C ASN A 75 -1.77 2.99 -2.25
N PHE A 76 -1.19 2.08 -1.49
CA PHE A 76 0.20 1.64 -1.55
C PHE A 76 1.26 2.73 -1.27
N GLY A 77 0.88 3.92 -0.84
CA GLY A 77 1.82 5.03 -0.63
C GLY A 77 2.80 4.77 0.50
N ASN A 78 2.31 4.37 1.66
CA ASN A 78 3.14 4.18 2.86
C ASN A 78 4.08 3.00 2.72
N ILE A 79 3.62 1.83 2.28
CA ILE A 79 4.48 0.65 2.08
C ILE A 79 5.51 0.85 0.94
N LEU A 80 5.17 1.65 -0.09
CA LEU A 80 6.14 2.05 -1.12
C LEU A 80 7.24 2.94 -0.53
N ALA A 81 6.92 3.80 0.43
CA ALA A 81 7.94 4.56 1.15
C ALA A 81 8.88 3.65 1.97
N ALA A 82 8.37 2.55 2.52
CA ALA A 82 9.20 1.51 3.14
C ALA A 82 10.15 0.84 2.13
N TYR A 83 9.64 0.55 0.93
CA TYR A 83 10.47 0.05 -0.18
C TYR A 83 11.60 1.05 -0.50
N TYR A 84 11.30 2.35 -0.59
CA TYR A 84 12.33 3.37 -0.81
C TYR A 84 13.29 3.50 0.37
N ALA A 85 12.83 3.36 1.62
CA ALA A 85 13.70 3.31 2.79
C ALA A 85 14.73 2.17 2.67
N ARG A 86 14.31 0.99 2.22
CA ARG A 86 15.22 -0.13 1.92
C ARG A 86 16.21 0.22 0.82
N GLN A 87 15.78 0.88 -0.26
CA GLN A 87 16.66 1.28 -1.36
C GLN A 87 17.75 2.26 -0.95
N ILE A 88 17.51 3.10 0.05
CA ILE A 88 18.52 4.01 0.61
C ILE A 88 19.34 3.39 1.77
N GLY A 89 19.13 2.10 2.07
CA GLY A 89 20.00 1.34 2.97
C GLY A 89 19.42 1.00 4.34
N VAL A 90 18.14 1.26 4.63
CA VAL A 90 17.51 0.77 5.86
C VAL A 90 17.42 -0.77 5.77
N PRO A 91 17.88 -1.51 6.81
CA PRO A 91 17.86 -2.98 6.80
C PRO A 91 16.43 -3.52 6.95
N VAL A 92 15.69 -3.52 5.85
CA VAL A 92 14.32 -4.07 5.80
C VAL A 92 14.39 -5.55 5.46
N GLY A 93 13.73 -6.38 6.25
CA GLY A 93 13.51 -7.80 6.02
C GLY A 93 12.38 -8.03 5.04
N LYS A 94 11.15 -8.12 5.55
CA LYS A 94 9.92 -8.25 4.76
C LYS A 94 9.08 -6.97 4.87
N LEU A 95 8.35 -6.67 3.82
CA LEU A 95 7.28 -5.69 3.80
C LEU A 95 5.95 -6.46 3.76
N ILE A 96 5.21 -6.43 4.85
CA ILE A 96 3.97 -7.19 4.99
C ILE A 96 2.81 -6.26 4.63
N CYS A 97 2.23 -6.48 3.46
CA CYS A 97 1.11 -5.72 2.94
C CYS A 97 -0.19 -6.24 3.56
N ALA A 98 -0.76 -5.48 4.48
CA ALA A 98 -2.01 -5.84 5.14
C ALA A 98 -3.20 -5.16 4.44
N SER A 99 -4.20 -5.95 4.04
CA SER A 99 -5.45 -5.50 3.42
C SER A 99 -6.64 -5.78 4.34
N ASN A 100 -7.72 -5.02 4.19
CA ASN A 100 -9.02 -5.41 4.70
C ASN A 100 -9.71 -6.37 3.72
N GLU A 101 -11.02 -6.56 3.83
CA GLU A 101 -11.76 -7.46 2.92
C GLU A 101 -11.71 -7.03 1.44
N ASN A 102 -11.26 -5.81 1.12
CA ASN A 102 -10.90 -5.39 -0.24
C ASN A 102 -9.47 -5.85 -0.57
N ASN A 103 -9.26 -7.14 -0.64
CA ASN A 103 -7.97 -7.82 -0.59
C ASN A 103 -7.25 -7.97 -1.96
N VAL A 104 -7.49 -7.06 -2.90
CA VAL A 104 -6.89 -7.10 -4.24
C VAL A 104 -5.36 -7.18 -4.21
N LEU A 105 -4.72 -6.49 -3.27
CA LEU A 105 -3.27 -6.51 -3.10
C LEU A 105 -2.77 -7.87 -2.59
N THR A 106 -3.50 -8.50 -1.68
CA THR A 106 -3.15 -9.84 -1.17
C THR A 106 -3.11 -10.85 -2.31
N ASP A 107 -4.13 -10.87 -3.17
CA ASP A 107 -4.18 -11.76 -4.32
C ASP A 107 -3.08 -11.42 -5.35
N PHE A 108 -2.82 -10.12 -5.58
CA PHE A 108 -1.74 -9.69 -6.47
C PHE A 108 -0.37 -10.21 -6.03
N PHE A 109 -0.02 -10.06 -4.75
CA PHE A 109 1.27 -10.56 -4.26
C PHE A 109 1.37 -12.09 -4.26
N ALA A 110 0.25 -12.79 -4.13
CA ALA A 110 0.22 -14.25 -4.19
C ALA A 110 0.34 -14.80 -5.62
N THR A 111 -0.19 -14.10 -6.62
CA THR A 111 -0.35 -14.64 -7.98
C THR A 111 0.42 -13.88 -9.06
N GLY A 112 0.76 -12.62 -8.80
CA GLY A 112 1.27 -11.66 -9.81
C GLY A 112 0.15 -11.12 -10.72
N THR A 113 -1.12 -11.43 -10.44
CA THR A 113 -2.27 -10.93 -11.19
C THR A 113 -3.03 -9.91 -10.36
N TYR A 114 -3.17 -8.71 -10.91
CA TYR A 114 -4.01 -7.66 -10.34
C TYR A 114 -5.38 -7.69 -11.02
N ASP A 115 -6.44 -8.00 -10.26
CA ASP A 115 -7.81 -8.04 -10.76
C ASP A 115 -8.73 -7.17 -9.90
N LYS A 116 -9.22 -6.06 -10.50
CA LYS A 116 -10.18 -5.15 -9.85
C LYS A 116 -11.64 -5.53 -10.03
N LYS A 117 -11.93 -6.59 -10.79
CA LYS A 117 -13.31 -7.06 -11.11
C LYS A 117 -13.87 -7.86 -9.94
N ARG A 118 -14.14 -7.20 -8.85
CA ARG A 118 -14.69 -7.78 -7.62
C ARG A 118 -15.64 -6.81 -6.93
N ASP A 119 -16.47 -7.33 -6.04
CA ASP A 119 -17.38 -6.52 -5.25
C ASP A 119 -16.61 -5.61 -4.29
N PHE A 120 -16.97 -4.33 -4.28
CA PHE A 120 -16.46 -3.39 -3.31
C PHE A 120 -17.14 -3.58 -1.96
N LYS A 121 -16.36 -3.68 -0.91
CA LYS A 121 -16.83 -3.82 0.46
C LYS A 121 -16.59 -2.54 1.26
N VAL A 122 -17.59 -2.09 1.99
CA VAL A 122 -17.49 -0.98 2.92
C VAL A 122 -17.13 -1.55 4.29
N THR A 123 -16.02 -1.13 4.85
CA THR A 123 -15.46 -1.67 6.09
C THR A 123 -15.30 -0.60 7.17
N THR A 124 -14.90 -1.01 8.38
CA THR A 124 -14.54 -0.10 9.48
C THR A 124 -13.16 0.54 9.29
N SER A 125 -12.39 0.12 8.28
CA SER A 125 -11.10 0.71 7.87
C SER A 125 -11.18 1.41 6.51
N PRO A 126 -11.97 2.48 6.36
CA PRO A 126 -12.38 3.03 5.06
C PRO A 126 -11.22 3.57 4.20
N SER A 127 -10.09 3.95 4.78
CA SER A 127 -8.92 4.38 4.00
C SER A 127 -8.26 3.24 3.22
N MET A 128 -8.62 1.98 3.54
CA MET A 128 -8.18 0.77 2.86
C MET A 128 -9.23 0.23 1.90
N ASP A 129 -10.44 0.81 1.85
CA ASP A 129 -11.52 0.43 0.94
C ASP A 129 -11.19 0.91 -0.47
N ILE A 130 -10.44 0.10 -1.20
CA ILE A 130 -10.02 0.40 -2.57
C ILE A 130 -10.06 -0.85 -3.45
N LEU A 131 -10.34 -0.67 -4.73
CA LEU A 131 -10.15 -1.69 -5.76
C LEU A 131 -8.99 -1.36 -6.71
N VAL A 132 -8.53 -0.10 -6.73
CA VAL A 132 -7.38 0.35 -7.53
C VAL A 132 -6.37 1.06 -6.63
N SER A 133 -5.24 0.40 -6.40
CA SER A 133 -4.15 0.91 -5.57
C SER A 133 -3.22 1.82 -6.38
N SER A 134 -3.37 3.13 -6.21
CA SER A 134 -2.82 4.13 -7.13
C SER A 134 -1.28 4.24 -7.17
N ASN A 135 -0.57 3.90 -6.08
CA ASN A 135 0.89 3.96 -6.09
C ASN A 135 1.56 2.63 -6.41
N LEU A 136 0.78 1.55 -6.57
CA LEU A 136 1.34 0.25 -6.97
C LEU A 136 2.02 0.34 -8.34
N GLU A 137 1.51 1.17 -9.25
CA GLU A 137 2.14 1.39 -10.57
C GLU A 137 3.61 1.82 -10.46
N ARG A 138 3.99 2.54 -9.39
CA ARG A 138 5.39 2.94 -9.15
C ARG A 138 6.27 1.75 -8.81
N LEU A 139 5.75 0.80 -8.02
CA LEU A 139 6.45 -0.46 -7.77
C LEU A 139 6.57 -1.26 -9.07
N ILE A 140 5.48 -1.37 -9.84
CA ILE A 140 5.48 -2.07 -11.15
C ILE A 140 6.53 -1.45 -12.09
N PHE A 141 6.61 -0.12 -12.15
CA PHE A 141 7.64 0.56 -12.95
C PHE A 141 9.06 0.12 -12.55
N HIS A 142 9.35 0.02 -11.26
CA HIS A 142 10.66 -0.48 -10.78
C HIS A 142 10.87 -1.96 -11.09
N LEU A 143 9.84 -2.80 -10.93
CA LEU A 143 9.85 -4.22 -11.30
C LEU A 143 10.24 -4.45 -12.75
N LEU A 144 9.71 -3.62 -13.64
CA LEU A 144 9.96 -3.69 -15.08
C LEU A 144 11.27 -3.00 -15.49
N GLY A 145 12.21 -2.77 -14.56
CA GLY A 145 13.48 -2.11 -14.85
C GLY A 145 13.34 -0.67 -15.30
N ASN A 146 12.32 0.03 -14.83
CA ASN A 146 11.93 1.40 -15.19
C ASN A 146 11.47 1.54 -16.67
N ASP A 147 10.88 0.49 -17.22
CA ASP A 147 10.31 0.50 -18.57
C ASP A 147 8.91 1.17 -18.56
N ALA A 148 8.86 2.42 -19.02
CA ALA A 148 7.63 3.19 -19.07
C ALA A 148 6.61 2.64 -20.09
N VAL A 149 7.06 2.00 -21.15
CA VAL A 149 6.16 1.44 -22.20
C VAL A 149 5.43 0.23 -21.63
N LYS A 150 6.18 -0.74 -21.09
CA LYS A 150 5.58 -1.92 -20.46
C LYS A 150 4.68 -1.55 -19.28
N THR A 151 5.11 -0.59 -18.45
CA THR A 151 4.27 -0.11 -17.33
C THR A 151 2.95 0.44 -17.84
N LYS A 152 3.00 1.28 -18.87
CA LYS A 152 1.80 1.83 -19.49
C LYS A 152 0.87 0.75 -20.05
N GLU A 153 1.42 -0.26 -20.72
CA GLU A 153 0.63 -1.38 -21.25
C GLU A 153 -0.15 -2.11 -20.16
N LEU A 154 0.47 -2.36 -18.99
CA LEU A 154 -0.19 -2.99 -17.86
C LEU A 154 -1.28 -2.07 -17.26
N MET A 155 -1.00 -0.77 -17.13
CA MET A 155 -1.99 0.19 -16.62
C MET A 155 -3.17 0.37 -17.59
N ASP A 156 -2.91 0.40 -18.89
CA ASP A 156 -3.96 0.41 -19.92
C ASP A 156 -4.81 -0.87 -19.88
N ALA A 157 -4.19 -2.03 -19.63
CA ALA A 157 -4.91 -3.29 -19.44
C ALA A 157 -5.81 -3.23 -18.18
N LEU A 158 -5.32 -2.68 -17.08
CA LEU A 158 -6.13 -2.48 -15.87
C LEU A 158 -7.35 -1.59 -16.14
N VAL A 159 -7.20 -0.54 -16.94
CA VAL A 159 -8.31 0.35 -17.31
C VAL A 159 -9.30 -0.35 -18.23
N THR A 160 -8.82 -1.03 -19.28
CA THR A 160 -9.68 -1.56 -20.37
C THR A 160 -10.24 -2.93 -20.08
N LYS A 161 -9.46 -3.81 -19.44
CA LYS A 161 -9.83 -5.21 -19.13
C LYS A 161 -10.19 -5.43 -17.66
N GLY A 162 -9.80 -4.50 -16.79
CA GLY A 162 -9.97 -4.62 -15.33
C GLY A 162 -8.90 -5.46 -14.63
N GLU A 163 -7.92 -5.98 -15.38
CA GLU A 163 -6.87 -6.85 -14.83
C GLU A 163 -5.58 -6.75 -15.65
N TYR A 164 -4.46 -7.13 -15.00
CA TYR A 164 -3.20 -7.44 -15.66
C TYR A 164 -2.44 -8.53 -14.89
N THR A 165 -1.51 -9.21 -15.56
CA THR A 165 -0.63 -10.21 -14.94
C THR A 165 0.82 -9.89 -15.28
N LEU A 166 1.71 -9.94 -14.27
CA LEU A 166 3.15 -9.82 -14.46
C LEU A 166 3.70 -11.08 -15.10
N ALA A 167 4.68 -10.92 -15.99
CA ALA A 167 5.47 -12.05 -16.48
C ALA A 167 6.28 -12.67 -15.31
N ASP A 168 6.58 -13.97 -15.37
CA ASP A 168 7.30 -14.65 -14.29
C ASP A 168 8.69 -14.04 -14.03
N ALA A 169 9.36 -13.57 -15.08
CA ALA A 169 10.66 -12.89 -14.98
C ALA A 169 10.60 -11.54 -14.22
N ASP A 170 9.42 -10.98 -14.04
CA ASP A 170 9.22 -9.68 -13.40
C ASP A 170 8.74 -9.81 -11.94
N LYS A 171 8.66 -11.05 -11.41
CA LYS A 171 8.10 -11.31 -10.06
C LYS A 171 9.12 -11.31 -8.93
N ASP A 172 10.41 -11.31 -9.21
CA ASP A 172 11.46 -11.48 -8.17
C ASP A 172 11.38 -10.49 -7.01
N ILE A 173 10.98 -9.26 -7.27
CA ILE A 173 10.86 -8.25 -6.22
C ILE A 173 9.62 -8.48 -5.32
N LEU A 174 8.64 -9.27 -5.79
CA LEU A 174 7.50 -9.65 -4.97
C LEU A 174 7.94 -10.49 -3.76
N ASP A 175 9.08 -11.16 -3.86
CA ASP A 175 9.65 -11.91 -2.73
C ASP A 175 10.03 -11.04 -1.52
N LEU A 176 10.22 -9.74 -1.73
CA LEU A 176 10.39 -8.80 -0.62
C LEU A 176 9.10 -8.62 0.17
N PHE A 177 7.97 -8.85 -0.47
CA PHE A 177 6.66 -8.62 0.12
C PHE A 177 6.07 -9.93 0.63
N ALA A 178 5.40 -9.84 1.77
CA ALA A 178 4.37 -10.78 2.19
C ALA A 178 3.04 -10.05 2.15
N ALA A 179 1.94 -10.77 2.05
CA ALA A 179 0.63 -10.14 2.05
C ALA A 179 -0.40 -11.01 2.76
N GLY A 180 -1.37 -10.34 3.37
CA GLY A 180 -2.51 -10.95 4.03
C GLY A 180 -3.68 -9.98 4.11
N PHE A 181 -4.81 -10.49 4.55
CA PHE A 181 -5.97 -9.63 4.82
C PHE A 181 -6.67 -10.09 6.10
N ALA A 182 -7.42 -9.18 6.72
CA ALA A 182 -8.30 -9.48 7.84
C ALA A 182 -9.75 -9.12 7.49
N THR A 183 -10.67 -9.95 7.94
CA THR A 183 -12.11 -9.71 7.89
C THR A 183 -12.51 -8.70 8.97
N GLU A 184 -13.73 -8.17 8.89
CA GLU A 184 -14.28 -7.29 9.93
C GLU A 184 -14.34 -7.99 11.31
N ASP A 185 -14.68 -9.27 11.36
CA ASP A 185 -14.72 -10.03 12.60
C ASP A 185 -13.32 -10.25 13.19
N GLU A 186 -12.33 -10.57 12.36
CA GLU A 186 -10.93 -10.69 12.77
C GLU A 186 -10.36 -9.36 13.25
N THR A 187 -10.68 -8.27 12.56
CA THR A 187 -10.29 -6.91 12.97
C THR A 187 -10.86 -6.54 14.33
N ALA A 188 -12.16 -6.80 14.56
CA ALA A 188 -12.81 -6.54 15.85
C ALA A 188 -12.21 -7.41 16.97
N ALA A 189 -11.95 -8.68 16.69
CA ALA A 189 -11.32 -9.60 17.64
C ALA A 189 -9.90 -9.13 18.03
N GLU A 190 -9.13 -8.62 17.05
CA GLU A 190 -7.78 -8.12 17.28
C GLU A 190 -7.76 -6.86 18.15
N ILE A 191 -8.64 -5.89 17.89
CA ILE A 191 -8.80 -4.70 18.78
C ILE A 191 -9.06 -5.15 20.23
N LYS A 192 -9.93 -6.15 20.38
CA LYS A 192 -10.23 -6.67 21.71
C LYS A 192 -9.04 -7.37 22.34
N ARG A 193 -8.30 -8.20 21.58
CA ARG A 193 -7.11 -8.92 22.08
C ARG A 193 -6.05 -7.95 22.57
N VAL A 194 -5.67 -6.96 21.75
CA VAL A 194 -4.66 -5.98 22.12
C VAL A 194 -5.08 -5.15 23.31
N TYR A 195 -6.37 -4.80 23.40
CA TYR A 195 -6.88 -4.11 24.60
C TYR A 195 -6.79 -4.99 25.86
N ASP A 196 -7.14 -6.27 25.75
CA ASP A 196 -7.13 -7.16 26.91
C ASP A 196 -5.68 -7.45 27.40
N GLU A 197 -4.72 -7.54 26.49
CA GLU A 197 -3.32 -7.84 26.78
C GLU A 197 -2.52 -6.58 27.18
N ASP A 198 -2.55 -5.55 26.35
CA ASP A 198 -1.67 -4.39 26.45
C ASP A 198 -2.38 -3.11 26.97
N LYS A 199 -3.71 -3.15 27.16
CA LYS A 199 -4.54 -1.99 27.51
C LYS A 199 -4.45 -0.84 26.49
N TYR A 200 -4.09 -1.17 25.24
CA TYR A 200 -4.02 -0.25 24.13
C TYR A 200 -5.23 -0.44 23.21
N ILE A 201 -5.81 0.68 22.75
CA ILE A 201 -6.92 0.65 21.79
C ILE A 201 -6.35 0.97 20.42
N GLU A 202 -6.32 -0.02 19.55
CA GLU A 202 -5.97 0.17 18.15
C GLU A 202 -7.13 0.77 17.36
N ASP A 203 -6.81 1.63 16.38
CA ASP A 203 -7.80 1.97 15.36
C ASP A 203 -7.99 0.80 14.37
N PRO A 204 -9.13 0.73 13.65
CA PRO A 204 -9.41 -0.41 12.78
C PRO A 204 -8.37 -0.66 11.69
N HIS A 205 -7.70 0.38 11.15
CA HIS A 205 -6.67 0.19 10.14
C HIS A 205 -5.42 -0.47 10.75
N THR A 206 -5.02 -0.04 11.93
CA THR A 206 -3.91 -0.64 12.68
C THR A 206 -4.25 -2.08 13.05
N ALA A 207 -5.47 -2.35 13.51
CA ALA A 207 -5.92 -3.68 13.88
C ALA A 207 -5.92 -4.68 12.70
N VAL A 208 -6.25 -4.23 11.49
CA VAL A 208 -6.06 -5.05 10.27
C VAL A 208 -4.59 -5.46 10.11
N ALA A 209 -3.67 -4.52 10.29
CA ALA A 209 -2.24 -4.81 10.17
C ALA A 209 -1.73 -5.73 11.29
N SER A 210 -2.21 -5.52 12.51
CA SER A 210 -1.89 -6.35 13.66
C SER A 210 -2.37 -7.80 13.47
N ALA A 211 -3.62 -8.00 13.05
CA ALA A 211 -4.16 -9.33 12.75
C ALA A 211 -3.39 -10.04 11.63
N VAL A 212 -3.04 -9.32 10.56
CA VAL A 212 -2.23 -9.87 9.45
C VAL A 212 -0.82 -10.23 9.91
N TYR A 213 -0.22 -9.43 10.79
CA TYR A 213 1.09 -9.73 11.38
C TYR A 213 1.05 -11.01 12.22
N GLU A 214 0.07 -11.17 13.11
CA GLU A 214 -0.10 -12.38 13.91
C GLU A 214 -0.24 -13.63 13.02
N ALA A 215 -1.05 -13.55 11.98
CA ALA A 215 -1.20 -14.64 11.01
C ALA A 215 0.09 -14.93 10.23
N TYR A 216 0.89 -13.91 9.93
CA TYR A 216 2.19 -14.05 9.28
C TYR A 216 3.19 -14.78 10.18
N VAL A 217 3.33 -14.36 11.44
CA VAL A 217 4.24 -14.98 12.41
C VAL A 217 3.89 -16.45 12.64
N GLN A 218 2.60 -16.76 12.84
CA GLN A 218 2.14 -18.13 13.02
C GLN A 218 2.48 -19.06 11.84
N LYS A 219 2.55 -18.48 10.63
CA LYS A 219 2.80 -19.24 9.39
C LYS A 219 4.29 -19.41 9.09
N THR A 220 5.13 -18.48 9.52
CA THR A 220 6.54 -18.40 9.11
C THR A 220 7.53 -18.70 10.21
N ASP A 221 7.11 -18.74 11.47
CA ASP A 221 7.97 -18.79 12.68
C ASP A 221 9.01 -17.65 12.73
N ASP A 222 8.67 -16.45 12.14
CA ASP A 222 9.59 -15.32 11.92
C ASP A 222 9.36 -14.21 12.97
#